data_ec7356103e9ca1b672945c2246847c60
#
_entry.id   ec7356103e9ca1b672945c2246847c60
#
_cell.length_a   1.000
_cell.length_b   1.000
_cell.length_c   1.000
_cell.angle_alpha   90.00
_cell.angle_beta   90.00
_cell.angle_gamma   90.00
#
_symmetry.space_group_name_H-M   'P 1'
#
loop_
_entity.id
_entity.type
_entity.pdbx_description
1 polymer ?
#
loop_
_entity_poly.entity_id
_entity_poly.type
_entity_poly.pdbx_seq_one_letter_code
_entity_poly.pdbx_strand_id
1 'polypeptide(L)'
;FSWDVNWSYSTSKDEVTKLVDGVDRNINGVTGQIVGQPVSIFYDYETDGCWNVGEYDEYVTAWKERHPGESTGYLSAYGVPGTMKLIDRNDDGKLDDDDKKVYKRSPKHLLGMNNTFTYKDFSLSVLLYARLGGYMSYDMNSQLNYETANWGDLDYWTPDNVDAKFPSPGAASTIYSTYATSIKYEKADYLKIKDVTLAYNLPNKLISKVGIQKVKLYGSLKNYFTFSSVDNYDSERGGSIAFPLAKQVVFGVNVQF
;
A
#
# COMPACT_ATOMS: atom_id res chain seq x y z
N PHE A 1 -17.76 14.18 33.48
CA PHE A 1 -17.00 13.82 32.28
C PHE A 1 -15.88 12.83 32.64
N SER A 2 -15.77 11.73 31.91
CA SER A 2 -14.60 10.87 31.96
C SER A 2 -14.06 10.64 30.54
N TRP A 3 -12.77 10.41 30.46
CA TRP A 3 -12.07 10.02 29.24
C TRP A 3 -11.18 8.82 29.57
N ASP A 4 -11.50 7.69 28.97
CA ASP A 4 -10.78 6.46 29.11
C ASP A 4 -10.05 6.16 27.81
N VAL A 5 -8.75 5.87 27.89
CA VAL A 5 -7.89 5.57 26.76
C VAL A 5 -7.24 4.22 26.93
N ASN A 6 -7.40 3.37 25.93
CA ASN A 6 -6.65 2.13 25.77
C ASN A 6 -5.83 2.22 24.48
N TRP A 7 -4.53 2.04 24.57
CA TRP A 7 -3.68 2.04 23.39
C TRP A 7 -2.75 0.82 23.38
N SER A 8 -2.40 0.39 22.19
CA SER A 8 -1.44 -0.67 21.94
C SER A 8 -0.47 -0.24 20.85
N TYR A 9 0.77 -0.61 21.03
CA TYR A 9 1.81 -0.41 20.03
C TYR A 9 2.59 -1.70 19.87
N SER A 10 2.83 -2.10 18.63
CA SER A 10 3.65 -3.26 18.30
C SER A 10 4.63 -2.90 17.19
N THR A 11 5.83 -3.38 17.33
CA THR A 11 6.86 -3.36 16.28
C THR A 11 7.52 -4.72 16.23
N SER A 12 7.82 -5.18 15.01
CA SER A 12 8.52 -6.45 14.81
C SER A 12 9.58 -6.28 13.73
N LYS A 13 10.66 -7.05 13.86
CA LYS A 13 11.68 -7.23 12.84
C LYS A 13 11.90 -8.73 12.69
N ASP A 14 11.76 -9.20 11.50
CA ASP A 14 12.11 -10.56 11.10
C ASP A 14 13.27 -10.52 10.10
N GLU A 15 14.05 -11.59 10.05
CA GLU A 15 15.20 -11.70 9.17
C GLU A 15 15.47 -13.16 8.83
N VAL A 16 15.68 -13.46 7.54
CA VAL A 16 16.14 -14.75 7.09
C VAL A 16 17.62 -14.91 7.45
N THR A 17 17.93 -15.80 8.36
CA THR A 17 19.32 -16.01 8.83
C THR A 17 20.07 -17.00 7.97
N LYS A 18 19.38 -17.98 7.37
CA LYS A 18 20.00 -19.00 6.51
C LYS A 18 18.93 -19.66 5.62
N LEU A 19 19.33 -20.01 4.42
CA LEU A 19 18.54 -20.82 3.49
C LEU A 19 19.13 -22.23 3.38
N VAL A 20 18.32 -23.16 2.84
CA VAL A 20 18.74 -24.53 2.57
C VAL A 20 19.89 -24.52 1.55
N ASP A 21 20.78 -25.49 1.66
CA ASP A 21 21.95 -25.67 0.79
C ASP A 21 22.95 -24.51 0.78
N GLY A 22 22.83 -23.57 1.74
CA GLY A 22 23.76 -22.45 1.89
C GLY A 22 23.68 -21.40 0.79
N VAL A 23 22.57 -21.35 0.04
CA VAL A 23 22.32 -20.31 -0.95
C VAL A 23 21.96 -18.99 -0.27
N ASP A 24 22.35 -17.87 -0.87
CA ASP A 24 22.07 -16.54 -0.30
C ASP A 24 20.67 -16.03 -0.65
N ARG A 25 20.09 -16.51 -1.74
CA ARG A 25 18.74 -16.12 -2.19
C ARG A 25 17.99 -17.30 -2.84
N ASN A 26 16.68 -17.32 -2.64
CA ASN A 26 15.73 -18.21 -3.31
C ASN A 26 14.54 -17.40 -3.77
N ILE A 27 14.52 -17.03 -5.04
CA ILE A 27 13.53 -16.13 -5.64
C ILE A 27 12.68 -16.91 -6.65
N ASN A 28 11.37 -16.72 -6.56
CA ASN A 28 10.41 -17.24 -7.53
C ASN A 28 9.57 -16.06 -8.06
N GLY A 29 9.86 -15.68 -9.31
CA GLY A 29 9.30 -14.46 -9.92
C GLY A 29 9.75 -13.20 -9.17
N VAL A 30 8.81 -12.50 -8.55
CA VAL A 30 9.05 -11.26 -7.79
C VAL A 30 8.96 -11.46 -6.27
N THR A 31 8.79 -12.69 -5.81
CA THR A 31 8.73 -13.01 -4.37
C THR A 31 9.81 -14.04 -4.02
N GLY A 32 10.20 -14.07 -2.77
CA GLY A 32 11.19 -15.05 -2.32
C GLY A 32 11.82 -14.69 -0.99
N GLN A 33 12.98 -15.27 -0.74
CA GLN A 33 13.73 -15.11 0.48
C GLN A 33 15.19 -14.78 0.15
N ILE A 34 15.75 -13.83 0.86
CA ILE A 34 17.15 -13.40 0.75
C ILE A 34 17.72 -13.36 2.17
N VAL A 35 18.89 -13.95 2.38
CA VAL A 35 19.58 -13.91 3.67
C VAL A 35 19.85 -12.46 4.07
N GLY A 36 19.59 -12.13 5.33
CA GLY A 36 19.69 -10.76 5.85
C GLY A 36 18.47 -9.87 5.55
N GLN A 37 17.47 -10.36 4.83
CA GLN A 37 16.24 -9.62 4.55
C GLN A 37 15.03 -10.21 5.29
N PRO A 38 13.93 -9.47 5.45
CA PRO A 38 12.69 -10.02 6.01
C PRO A 38 12.16 -11.21 5.21
N VAL A 39 11.41 -12.09 5.89
CA VAL A 39 10.83 -13.30 5.27
C VAL A 39 9.86 -12.96 4.13
N SER A 40 9.14 -11.85 4.26
CA SER A 40 8.14 -11.43 3.28
C SER A 40 8.62 -10.19 2.52
N ILE A 41 9.00 -10.39 1.26
CA ILE A 41 9.52 -9.33 0.38
C ILE A 41 8.92 -9.44 -1.02
N PHE A 42 8.97 -8.31 -1.77
CA PHE A 42 9.08 -8.34 -3.22
C PHE A 42 10.52 -8.00 -3.60
N TYR A 43 10.99 -8.58 -4.69
CA TYR A 43 12.32 -8.37 -5.25
C TYR A 43 12.18 -8.06 -6.72
N ASP A 44 12.30 -6.79 -7.07
CA ASP A 44 11.94 -6.30 -8.40
C ASP A 44 12.65 -4.99 -8.72
N TYR A 45 12.62 -4.59 -10.00
CA TYR A 45 13.20 -3.34 -10.46
C TYR A 45 12.56 -2.12 -9.80
N GLU A 46 13.35 -1.08 -9.64
CA GLU A 46 12.88 0.25 -9.27
C GLU A 46 12.68 1.10 -10.52
N THR A 47 11.62 1.91 -10.53
CA THR A 47 11.31 2.80 -11.64
C THR A 47 11.52 4.26 -11.24
N ASP A 48 11.93 5.09 -12.21
CA ASP A 48 12.13 6.54 -12.08
C ASP A 48 11.31 7.27 -13.14
N GLY A 49 9.98 7.12 -13.07
CA GLY A 49 9.05 7.70 -14.04
C GLY A 49 9.12 7.04 -15.43
N CYS A 50 8.87 7.84 -16.46
CA CYS A 50 8.87 7.39 -17.84
C CYS A 50 9.99 8.08 -18.66
N TRP A 51 10.47 7.40 -19.67
CA TRP A 51 11.40 8.00 -20.63
C TRP A 51 10.73 9.13 -21.39
N ASN A 52 11.40 10.27 -21.48
CA ASN A 52 11.01 11.38 -22.32
C ASN A 52 11.71 11.35 -23.68
N VAL A 53 11.23 12.17 -24.60
CA VAL A 53 11.83 12.26 -25.94
C VAL A 53 13.27 12.74 -25.84
N GLY A 54 14.21 11.96 -26.36
CA GLY A 54 15.65 12.24 -26.35
C GLY A 54 16.38 11.88 -25.05
N GLU A 55 15.68 11.64 -23.94
CA GLU A 55 16.29 11.39 -22.64
C GLU A 55 17.14 10.11 -22.60
N TYR A 56 16.73 9.08 -23.34
CA TYR A 56 17.50 7.84 -23.42
C TYR A 56 18.85 8.03 -24.12
N ASP A 57 18.89 8.80 -25.21
CA ASP A 57 20.13 9.10 -25.93
C ASP A 57 21.09 9.93 -25.05
N GLU A 58 20.55 10.86 -24.28
CA GLU A 58 21.31 11.63 -23.29
C GLU A 58 21.86 10.73 -22.20
N TYR A 59 21.04 9.80 -21.67
CA TYR A 59 21.47 8.81 -20.68
C TYR A 59 22.62 7.94 -21.21
N VAL A 60 22.48 7.37 -22.40
CA VAL A 60 23.51 6.53 -23.02
C VAL A 60 24.80 7.31 -23.28
N THR A 61 24.71 8.56 -23.71
CA THR A 61 25.85 9.42 -23.92
C THR A 61 26.60 9.68 -22.62
N ALA A 62 25.89 10.11 -21.57
CA ALA A 62 26.46 10.37 -20.25
C ALA A 62 27.04 9.09 -19.61
N TRP A 63 26.40 7.91 -19.84
CA TRP A 63 26.92 6.64 -19.36
C TRP A 63 28.27 6.28 -20.03
N LYS A 64 28.37 6.42 -21.34
CA LYS A 64 29.60 6.17 -22.11
C LYS A 64 30.76 7.10 -21.74
N GLU A 65 30.43 8.35 -21.35
CA GLU A 65 31.45 9.27 -20.83
C GLU A 65 32.06 8.80 -19.51
N ARG A 66 31.20 8.20 -18.66
CA ARG A 66 31.68 7.62 -17.37
C ARG A 66 32.38 6.28 -17.53
N HIS A 67 32.09 5.52 -18.61
CA HIS A 67 32.59 4.17 -18.88
C HIS A 67 33.26 4.11 -20.26
N PRO A 68 34.44 4.75 -20.47
CA PRO A 68 35.08 4.80 -21.77
C PRO A 68 35.49 3.41 -22.27
N GLY A 69 35.04 3.07 -23.49
CA GLY A 69 35.36 1.79 -24.12
C GLY A 69 34.45 0.63 -23.75
N GLU A 70 33.49 0.86 -22.86
CA GLU A 70 32.46 -0.13 -22.53
C GLU A 70 31.21 0.03 -23.41
N SER A 71 30.43 -1.03 -23.50
CA SER A 71 29.19 -1.07 -24.25
C SER A 71 28.03 -1.26 -23.28
N THR A 72 27.08 -0.30 -23.30
CA THR A 72 25.85 -0.45 -22.52
C THR A 72 25.03 -1.63 -23.07
N GLY A 73 24.61 -2.52 -22.15
CA GLY A 73 23.68 -3.60 -22.44
C GLY A 73 22.21 -3.16 -22.46
N TYR A 74 21.93 -1.88 -22.22
CA TYR A 74 20.59 -1.33 -22.33
C TYR A 74 20.07 -1.51 -23.75
N LEU A 75 18.95 -2.17 -23.89
CA LEU A 75 18.32 -2.32 -25.18
C LEU A 75 17.61 -1.03 -25.56
N SER A 76 17.75 -0.58 -26.79
CA SER A 76 17.07 0.63 -27.32
C SER A 76 15.56 0.60 -27.14
N ALA A 77 14.98 -0.60 -27.03
CA ALA A 77 13.57 -0.80 -26.71
C ALA A 77 13.17 -0.27 -25.32
N TYR A 78 14.10 -0.16 -24.36
CA TYR A 78 13.82 0.41 -23.03
C TYR A 78 13.82 1.93 -23.00
N GLY A 79 14.36 2.58 -24.01
CA GLY A 79 14.43 4.03 -24.12
C GLY A 79 13.33 4.64 -24.99
N VAL A 80 12.29 3.90 -25.31
CA VAL A 80 11.16 4.43 -26.07
C VAL A 80 10.41 5.44 -25.21
N PRO A 81 10.17 6.67 -25.68
CA PRO A 81 9.42 7.67 -24.95
C PRO A 81 8.05 7.15 -24.51
N GLY A 82 7.70 7.41 -23.25
CA GLY A 82 6.47 6.92 -22.64
C GLY A 82 6.54 5.50 -22.07
N THR A 83 7.68 4.80 -22.16
CA THR A 83 7.91 3.56 -21.43
C THR A 83 8.50 3.82 -20.04
N MET A 84 8.36 2.85 -19.11
CA MET A 84 8.92 2.99 -17.77
C MET A 84 10.45 3.04 -17.80
N LYS A 85 11.01 4.01 -17.08
CA LYS A 85 12.45 4.13 -16.87
C LYS A 85 12.87 3.30 -15.68
N LEU A 86 13.61 2.22 -15.92
CA LEU A 86 14.16 1.35 -14.89
C LEU A 86 15.52 1.86 -14.44
N ILE A 87 15.82 1.71 -13.16
CA ILE A 87 17.08 2.16 -12.58
C ILE A 87 18.11 1.05 -12.71
N ASP A 88 19.22 1.33 -13.41
CA ASP A 88 20.46 0.60 -13.35
C ASP A 88 21.16 0.97 -12.03
N ARG A 89 21.11 0.08 -11.04
CA ARG A 89 21.51 0.39 -9.66
C ARG A 89 23.02 0.28 -9.44
N ASN A 90 23.68 -0.56 -10.21
CA ASN A 90 25.11 -0.80 -10.13
C ASN A 90 25.90 -0.01 -11.18
N ASP A 91 25.19 0.72 -12.08
CA ASP A 91 25.75 1.55 -13.18
C ASP A 91 26.64 0.74 -14.15
N ASP A 92 26.30 -0.55 -14.38
CA ASP A 92 27.06 -1.40 -15.30
C ASP A 92 26.52 -1.40 -16.74
N GLY A 93 25.47 -0.62 -17.00
CA GLY A 93 24.83 -0.46 -18.30
C GLY A 93 23.99 -1.64 -18.74
N LYS A 94 23.59 -2.51 -17.82
CA LYS A 94 22.69 -3.63 -18.05
C LYS A 94 21.47 -3.52 -17.14
N LEU A 95 20.46 -4.33 -17.41
CA LEU A 95 19.32 -4.52 -16.53
C LEU A 95 19.21 -5.99 -16.20
N ASP A 96 19.64 -6.36 -15.01
CA ASP A 96 19.61 -7.73 -14.54
C ASP A 96 19.19 -7.85 -13.07
N ASP A 97 19.42 -9.00 -12.46
CA ASP A 97 19.00 -9.26 -11.09
C ASP A 97 19.70 -8.38 -10.05
N ASP A 98 20.85 -7.79 -10.37
CA ASP A 98 21.61 -6.96 -9.44
C ASP A 98 21.06 -5.53 -9.36
N ASP A 99 20.19 -5.15 -10.32
CA ASP A 99 19.45 -3.88 -10.31
C ASP A 99 18.15 -3.94 -9.49
N LYS A 100 17.74 -5.13 -9.09
CA LYS A 100 16.50 -5.29 -8.34
C LYS A 100 16.62 -4.80 -6.90
N LYS A 101 15.53 -4.27 -6.39
CA LYS A 101 15.37 -3.75 -5.02
C LYS A 101 14.49 -4.66 -4.18
N VAL A 102 14.81 -4.73 -2.90
CA VAL A 102 13.96 -5.38 -1.91
C VAL A 102 12.88 -4.43 -1.42
N TYR A 103 11.63 -4.77 -1.68
CA TYR A 103 10.46 -4.10 -1.12
C TYR A 103 9.92 -4.93 0.05
N LYS A 104 10.13 -4.45 1.27
CA LYS A 104 9.71 -5.13 2.51
C LYS A 104 8.19 -5.07 2.64
N ARG A 105 7.53 -6.21 2.84
CA ARG A 105 6.06 -6.28 2.92
C ARG A 105 5.52 -6.13 4.34
N SER A 106 6.30 -6.54 5.32
CA SER A 106 5.90 -6.50 6.74
C SER A 106 5.79 -5.06 7.22
N PRO A 107 4.74 -4.71 7.99
CA PRO A 107 4.63 -3.40 8.62
C PRO A 107 5.72 -3.25 9.67
N LYS A 108 6.25 -2.04 9.78
CA LYS A 108 7.22 -1.70 10.84
C LYS A 108 6.54 -1.36 12.16
N HIS A 109 5.39 -0.70 12.10
CA HIS A 109 4.66 -0.25 13.26
C HIS A 109 3.16 -0.56 13.12
N LEU A 110 2.57 -1.09 14.19
CA LEU A 110 1.13 -1.26 14.33
C LEU A 110 0.69 -0.50 15.58
N LEU A 111 -0.34 0.32 15.44
CA LEU A 111 -0.90 1.10 16.54
C LEU A 111 -2.41 0.86 16.62
N GLY A 112 -2.89 0.63 17.83
CA GLY A 112 -4.31 0.59 18.14
C GLY A 112 -4.62 1.58 19.25
N MET A 113 -5.71 2.33 19.16
CA MET A 113 -6.13 3.25 20.21
C MET A 113 -7.65 3.29 20.29
N ASN A 114 -8.18 2.96 21.45
CA ASN A 114 -9.59 3.13 21.74
C ASN A 114 -9.77 4.26 22.74
N ASN A 115 -10.56 5.27 22.37
CA ASN A 115 -10.93 6.39 23.21
C ASN A 115 -12.40 6.26 23.58
N THR A 116 -12.74 6.36 24.84
CA THR A 116 -14.11 6.40 25.32
C THR A 116 -14.33 7.67 26.14
N PHE A 117 -15.21 8.52 25.65
CA PHE A 117 -15.63 9.76 26.31
C PHE A 117 -17.00 9.54 26.90
N THR A 118 -17.15 9.79 28.21
CA THR A 118 -18.44 9.69 28.89
C THR A 118 -18.84 11.03 29.50
N TYR A 119 -20.03 11.47 29.19
CA TYR A 119 -20.63 12.66 29.77
C TYR A 119 -22.09 12.38 30.13
N LYS A 120 -22.40 12.37 31.46
CA LYS A 120 -23.70 11.97 31.97
C LYS A 120 -24.09 10.58 31.43
N ASP A 121 -25.22 10.51 30.74
CA ASP A 121 -25.77 9.28 30.18
C ASP A 121 -25.26 8.96 28.76
N PHE A 122 -24.44 9.83 28.18
CA PHE A 122 -23.87 9.65 26.85
C PHE A 122 -22.45 9.07 26.94
N SER A 123 -22.14 8.18 26.02
CA SER A 123 -20.76 7.72 25.78
C SER A 123 -20.44 7.70 24.29
N LEU A 124 -19.28 8.23 23.92
CA LEU A 124 -18.71 8.16 22.57
C LEU A 124 -17.44 7.31 22.63
N SER A 125 -17.41 6.25 21.85
CA SER A 125 -16.21 5.42 21.67
C SER A 125 -15.66 5.56 20.25
N VAL A 126 -14.34 5.74 20.14
CA VAL A 126 -13.63 5.87 18.85
C VAL A 126 -12.46 4.92 18.83
N LEU A 127 -12.51 3.94 17.93
CA LEU A 127 -11.43 2.97 17.71
C LEU A 127 -10.60 3.39 16.49
N LEU A 128 -9.33 3.70 16.75
CA LEU A 128 -8.31 4.03 15.77
C LEU A 128 -7.38 2.85 15.57
N TYR A 129 -6.95 2.62 14.33
CA TYR A 129 -5.93 1.66 14.00
C TYR A 129 -5.03 2.20 12.91
N ALA A 130 -3.71 2.10 13.11
CA ALA A 130 -2.74 2.48 12.11
C ALA A 130 -1.77 1.33 11.82
N ARG A 131 -1.43 1.18 10.54
CA ARG A 131 -0.36 0.34 10.03
C ARG A 131 0.61 1.23 9.30
N LEU A 132 1.89 1.20 9.68
CA LEU A 132 2.92 2.03 9.10
C LEU A 132 4.11 1.17 8.67
N GLY A 133 4.63 1.47 7.51
CA GLY A 133 5.72 0.76 6.86
C GLY A 133 5.26 -0.47 6.08
N GLY A 134 6.16 -0.92 5.23
CA GLY A 134 5.93 -2.01 4.30
C GLY A 134 5.34 -1.56 2.97
N TYR A 135 5.42 -2.47 2.02
CA TYR A 135 4.87 -2.32 0.68
C TYR A 135 3.79 -3.37 0.43
N MET A 136 2.84 -3.04 -0.40
CA MET A 136 1.83 -3.97 -0.91
C MET A 136 1.85 -3.97 -2.43
N SER A 137 1.43 -5.07 -3.03
CA SER A 137 1.09 -5.10 -4.45
C SER A 137 -0.31 -4.54 -4.60
N TYR A 138 -0.43 -3.40 -5.28
CA TYR A 138 -1.70 -2.71 -5.45
C TYR A 138 -2.33 -3.10 -6.78
N ASP A 139 -3.38 -3.91 -6.72
CA ASP A 139 -3.99 -4.54 -7.90
C ASP A 139 -4.54 -3.54 -8.93
N MET A 140 -4.97 -2.34 -8.49
CA MET A 140 -5.39 -1.28 -9.42
C MET A 140 -4.29 -0.93 -10.42
N ASN A 141 -3.04 -0.83 -9.94
CA ASN A 141 -1.90 -0.53 -10.80
C ASN A 141 -1.57 -1.69 -11.76
N SER A 142 -1.98 -2.92 -11.44
CA SER A 142 -1.75 -4.08 -12.29
C SER A 142 -2.72 -4.20 -13.46
N GLN A 143 -3.86 -3.50 -13.40
CA GLN A 143 -4.85 -3.52 -14.46
C GLN A 143 -4.51 -2.63 -15.66
N LEU A 144 -3.42 -1.87 -15.58
CA LEU A 144 -2.93 -1.02 -16.67
C LEU A 144 -2.48 -1.76 -17.92
N ASN A 145 -2.29 -3.09 -17.82
CA ASN A 145 -1.86 -3.95 -18.92
C ASN A 145 -2.98 -4.28 -19.92
N TYR A 146 -4.20 -3.87 -19.65
CA TYR A 146 -5.33 -4.21 -20.50
C TYR A 146 -5.74 -2.98 -21.33
N GLU A 147 -5.54 -3.05 -22.63
CA GLU A 147 -5.90 -2.02 -23.59
C GLU A 147 -7.39 -1.63 -23.56
N THR A 148 -8.20 -2.45 -22.90
CA THR A 148 -9.67 -2.31 -22.88
C THR A 148 -10.25 -1.93 -21.50
N ALA A 149 -9.44 -1.92 -20.44
CA ALA A 149 -9.92 -1.66 -19.08
C ALA A 149 -9.37 -0.33 -18.55
N ASN A 150 -10.18 0.71 -18.59
CA ASN A 150 -9.90 1.96 -17.91
C ASN A 150 -10.53 1.93 -16.52
N TRP A 151 -9.71 1.70 -15.49
CA TRP A 151 -10.14 1.54 -14.09
C TRP A 151 -10.19 2.85 -13.30
N GLY A 152 -9.91 3.97 -13.95
CA GLY A 152 -9.95 5.28 -13.31
C GLY A 152 -9.26 6.36 -14.14
N ASP A 153 -9.18 7.53 -13.54
CA ASP A 153 -8.42 8.65 -14.08
C ASP A 153 -6.93 8.40 -13.73
N LEU A 154 -6.19 7.91 -14.71
CA LEU A 154 -4.78 7.56 -14.54
C LEU A 154 -3.90 8.66 -15.09
N ASP A 155 -2.95 9.09 -14.28
CA ASP A 155 -1.90 10.01 -14.67
C ASP A 155 -0.86 9.28 -15.55
N TYR A 156 -1.15 9.15 -16.85
CA TYR A 156 -0.29 8.48 -17.82
C TYR A 156 0.53 9.47 -18.65
N TRP A 157 1.68 9.00 -19.10
CA TRP A 157 2.61 9.78 -19.89
C TRP A 157 2.05 10.15 -21.26
N THR A 158 2.19 11.42 -21.59
CA THR A 158 2.02 11.98 -22.94
C THR A 158 3.12 13.02 -23.17
N PRO A 159 3.38 13.46 -24.42
CA PRO A 159 4.33 14.55 -24.67
C PRO A 159 4.02 15.86 -23.92
N ASP A 160 2.77 16.06 -23.52
CA ASP A 160 2.31 17.22 -22.75
C ASP A 160 2.25 16.94 -21.23
N ASN A 161 2.48 15.68 -20.80
CA ASN A 161 2.47 15.23 -19.41
C ASN A 161 3.67 14.32 -19.14
N VAL A 162 4.86 14.90 -19.13
CA VAL A 162 6.14 14.18 -19.07
C VAL A 162 6.49 13.63 -17.69
N ASP A 163 5.91 14.20 -16.63
CA ASP A 163 6.15 13.79 -15.23
C ASP A 163 5.13 12.73 -14.74
N ALA A 164 4.39 12.12 -15.66
CA ALA A 164 3.36 11.15 -15.33
C ALA A 164 3.90 9.93 -14.60
N LYS A 165 3.10 9.43 -13.65
CA LYS A 165 3.40 8.23 -12.88
C LYS A 165 3.37 6.95 -13.72
N PHE A 166 2.47 6.88 -14.71
CA PHE A 166 2.20 5.69 -15.50
C PHE A 166 2.69 5.84 -16.94
N PRO A 167 3.10 4.74 -17.60
CA PRO A 167 3.54 4.79 -18.98
C PRO A 167 2.41 5.14 -19.93
N SER A 168 2.78 5.50 -21.16
CA SER A 168 1.84 5.75 -22.24
C SER A 168 0.98 4.50 -22.52
N PRO A 169 -0.32 4.65 -22.75
CA PRO A 169 -1.21 3.52 -23.07
C PRO A 169 -0.82 2.71 -24.30
N GLY A 170 -0.04 3.29 -25.21
CA GLY A 170 0.47 2.63 -26.41
C GLY A 170 1.94 2.18 -26.29
N ALA A 171 2.57 2.42 -25.14
CA ALA A 171 3.95 1.98 -24.91
C ALA A 171 4.03 0.46 -25.03
N ALA A 172 5.01 0.01 -25.84
CA ALA A 172 5.14 -1.38 -26.29
C ALA A 172 4.81 -2.40 -25.20
N SER A 173 3.74 -3.13 -25.40
CA SER A 173 3.14 -4.07 -24.44
C SER A 173 4.13 -5.09 -23.90
N THR A 174 5.13 -5.47 -24.67
CA THR A 174 6.16 -6.45 -24.31
C THR A 174 7.10 -5.93 -23.21
N ILE A 175 7.55 -4.68 -23.31
CA ILE A 175 8.42 -4.04 -22.31
C ILE A 175 7.64 -3.73 -21.06
N TYR A 176 6.42 -3.25 -21.22
CA TYR A 176 5.51 -2.97 -20.13
C TYR A 176 5.17 -4.22 -19.31
N SER A 177 4.84 -5.34 -19.97
CA SER A 177 4.50 -6.59 -19.27
C SER A 177 5.66 -7.21 -18.51
N THR A 178 6.90 -7.00 -18.97
CA THR A 178 8.10 -7.61 -18.38
C THR A 178 8.67 -6.78 -17.22
N TYR A 179 8.62 -5.44 -17.32
CA TYR A 179 9.33 -4.55 -16.40
C TYR A 179 8.44 -3.56 -15.63
N ALA A 180 7.15 -3.51 -15.93
CA ALA A 180 6.24 -2.62 -15.22
C ALA A 180 5.75 -3.18 -13.86
N THR A 181 6.28 -4.31 -13.42
CA THR A 181 5.83 -4.95 -12.19
C THR A 181 6.05 -4.08 -10.96
N SER A 182 7.13 -3.29 -10.91
CA SER A 182 7.43 -2.40 -9.78
C SER A 182 6.42 -1.26 -9.59
N ILE A 183 5.70 -0.87 -10.63
CA ILE A 183 4.63 0.15 -10.54
C ILE A 183 3.47 -0.28 -9.63
N LYS A 184 3.37 -1.58 -9.35
CA LYS A 184 2.37 -2.15 -8.43
C LYS A 184 2.69 -1.92 -6.97
N TYR A 185 3.96 -1.64 -6.64
CA TYR A 185 4.38 -1.60 -5.25
C TYR A 185 4.14 -0.22 -4.65
N GLU A 186 3.07 -0.14 -3.86
CA GLU A 186 2.70 1.04 -3.11
C GLU A 186 3.03 0.87 -1.63
N LYS A 187 3.26 1.98 -0.94
CA LYS A 187 3.38 1.97 0.52
C LYS A 187 2.06 1.48 1.12
N ALA A 188 2.14 0.60 2.10
CA ALA A 188 0.98 0.02 2.75
C ALA A 188 0.57 0.78 4.02
N ASP A 189 0.88 2.07 4.07
CA ASP A 189 0.61 2.93 5.22
C ASP A 189 -0.86 3.35 5.24
N TYR A 190 -1.50 3.20 6.40
CA TYR A 190 -2.82 3.77 6.62
C TYR A 190 -3.12 4.04 8.08
N LEU A 191 -4.00 5.02 8.32
CA LEU A 191 -4.71 5.27 9.56
C LEU A 191 -6.21 5.09 9.30
N LYS A 192 -6.88 4.30 10.13
CA LYS A 192 -8.30 4.01 10.00
C LYS A 192 -9.05 4.29 11.29
N ILE A 193 -10.17 4.99 11.18
CA ILE A 193 -11.18 5.03 12.25
C ILE A 193 -12.10 3.84 12.02
N LYS A 194 -11.83 2.74 12.75
CA LYS A 194 -12.51 1.47 12.54
C LYS A 194 -13.94 1.46 13.05
N ASP A 195 -14.17 2.16 14.16
CA ASP A 195 -15.49 2.24 14.79
C ASP A 195 -15.65 3.60 15.46
N VAL A 196 -16.82 4.19 15.27
CA VAL A 196 -17.30 5.35 16.04
C VAL A 196 -18.67 4.97 16.57
N THR A 197 -18.79 4.78 17.89
CA THR A 197 -20.03 4.37 18.55
C THR A 197 -20.48 5.44 19.51
N LEU A 198 -21.66 6.01 19.26
CA LEU A 198 -22.37 6.87 20.20
C LEU A 198 -23.44 6.06 20.93
N ALA A 199 -23.44 6.11 22.24
CA ALA A 199 -24.41 5.39 23.05
C ALA A 199 -25.06 6.32 24.10
N TYR A 200 -26.30 5.98 24.44
CA TYR A 200 -27.10 6.67 25.45
C TYR A 200 -27.71 5.68 26.41
N ASN A 201 -27.47 5.83 27.69
CA ASN A 201 -28.12 5.05 28.75
C ASN A 201 -29.42 5.76 29.17
N LEU A 202 -30.54 5.05 29.12
CA LEU A 202 -31.80 5.63 29.56
C LEU A 202 -31.78 5.86 31.07
N PRO A 203 -32.27 7.01 31.55
CA PRO A 203 -32.35 7.30 32.98
C PRO A 203 -33.21 6.25 33.73
N ASN A 204 -32.75 5.81 34.89
CA ASN A 204 -33.44 4.80 35.69
C ASN A 204 -34.89 5.17 36.01
N LYS A 205 -35.20 6.45 36.13
CA LYS A 205 -36.58 6.93 36.35
C LYS A 205 -37.60 6.49 35.28
N LEU A 206 -37.15 6.24 34.07
CA LEU A 206 -37.97 5.81 32.93
C LEU A 206 -38.17 4.29 32.89
N ILE A 207 -37.20 3.51 33.32
CA ILE A 207 -37.14 2.08 33.10
C ILE A 207 -37.49 1.24 34.35
N SER A 208 -37.31 1.80 35.57
CA SER A 208 -37.52 1.08 36.82
C SER A 208 -38.98 0.62 37.03
N LYS A 209 -39.94 1.36 36.44
CA LYS A 209 -41.36 1.02 36.53
C LYS A 209 -41.77 -0.27 35.85
N VAL A 210 -40.93 -0.78 34.92
CA VAL A 210 -41.21 -1.99 34.14
C VAL A 210 -40.24 -3.13 34.48
N GLY A 211 -39.54 -3.04 35.62
CA GLY A 211 -38.65 -4.10 36.10
C GLY A 211 -37.33 -4.20 35.32
N ILE A 212 -36.99 -3.21 34.52
CA ILE A 212 -35.75 -3.17 33.76
C ILE A 212 -34.70 -2.40 34.55
N GLN A 213 -33.49 -2.99 34.67
CA GLN A 213 -32.37 -2.39 35.41
C GLN A 213 -31.59 -1.39 34.56
N LYS A 214 -31.38 -1.69 33.28
CA LYS A 214 -30.61 -0.83 32.38
C LYS A 214 -31.06 -0.98 30.93
N VAL A 215 -31.16 0.15 30.21
CA VAL A 215 -31.33 0.19 28.77
C VAL A 215 -30.28 1.12 28.17
N LYS A 216 -29.52 0.58 27.21
CA LYS A 216 -28.53 1.34 26.45
C LYS A 216 -28.90 1.29 24.96
N LEU A 217 -29.13 2.47 24.37
CA LEU A 217 -29.29 2.63 22.94
C LEU A 217 -27.93 3.01 22.35
N TYR A 218 -27.60 2.48 21.16
CA TYR A 218 -26.36 2.88 20.49
C TYR A 218 -26.50 2.90 18.98
N GLY A 219 -25.67 3.77 18.36
CA GLY A 219 -25.45 3.82 16.92
C GLY A 219 -23.95 3.77 16.63
N SER A 220 -23.55 2.99 15.66
CA SER A 220 -22.15 2.75 15.32
C SER A 220 -21.90 2.93 13.83
N LEU A 221 -20.82 3.62 13.49
CA LEU A 221 -20.28 3.74 12.13
C LEU A 221 -18.99 2.94 12.05
N LYS A 222 -18.95 1.95 11.14
CA LYS A 222 -17.76 1.11 10.97
C LYS A 222 -17.15 1.29 9.59
N ASN A 223 -15.81 1.37 9.54
CA ASN A 223 -15.01 1.48 8.31
C ASN A 223 -15.31 2.72 7.44
N TYR A 224 -15.78 3.82 8.03
CA TYR A 224 -16.14 5.03 7.27
C TYR A 224 -14.95 5.89 6.88
N PHE A 225 -13.91 5.95 7.71
CA PHE A 225 -12.80 6.89 7.53
C PHE A 225 -11.48 6.13 7.45
N THR A 226 -10.84 6.23 6.29
CA THR A 226 -9.51 5.67 6.02
C THR A 226 -8.65 6.77 5.42
N PHE A 227 -7.45 6.95 5.96
CA PHE A 227 -6.39 7.81 5.45
C PHE A 227 -5.26 6.88 5.03
N SER A 228 -4.91 6.88 3.77
CA SER A 228 -4.04 5.87 3.17
C SER A 228 -3.05 6.51 2.21
N SER A 229 -1.94 5.84 1.99
CA SER A 229 -0.97 6.20 0.94
C SER A 229 -1.47 5.90 -0.48
N VAL A 230 -2.55 5.12 -0.62
CA VAL A 230 -3.21 4.85 -1.90
C VAL A 230 -4.61 5.42 -1.88
N ASP A 231 -5.01 5.98 -3.02
CA ASP A 231 -6.36 6.46 -3.25
C ASP A 231 -7.25 5.31 -3.77
N ASN A 232 -8.54 5.53 -3.75
CA ASN A 232 -9.58 4.71 -4.40
C ASN A 232 -9.84 3.31 -3.85
N TYR A 233 -9.00 2.72 -2.98
CA TYR A 233 -9.27 1.38 -2.43
C TYR A 233 -8.81 1.21 -0.98
N ASP A 234 -9.28 0.13 -0.31
CA ASP A 234 -9.00 -0.11 1.11
C ASP A 234 -7.64 -0.79 1.33
N SER A 235 -6.65 -0.02 1.79
CA SER A 235 -5.29 -0.50 2.09
C SER A 235 -5.25 -1.63 3.13
N GLU A 236 -6.28 -1.79 3.97
CA GLU A 236 -6.36 -2.88 4.95
C GLU A 236 -6.47 -4.25 4.27
N ARG A 237 -6.91 -4.29 3.00
CA ARG A 237 -6.99 -5.51 2.19
C ARG A 237 -5.67 -5.85 1.47
N GLY A 238 -4.59 -5.14 1.77
CA GLY A 238 -3.27 -5.43 1.23
C GLY A 238 -3.13 -5.17 -0.28
N GLY A 239 -3.92 -4.23 -0.82
CA GLY A 239 -3.91 -3.86 -2.23
C GLY A 239 -4.89 -4.61 -3.12
N SER A 240 -5.56 -5.64 -2.60
CA SER A 240 -6.53 -6.42 -3.37
C SER A 240 -7.81 -5.65 -3.65
N ILE A 241 -8.25 -5.66 -4.91
CA ILE A 241 -9.50 -5.06 -5.38
C ILE A 241 -10.70 -6.02 -5.31
N ALA A 242 -10.49 -7.28 -4.96
CA ALA A 242 -11.53 -8.31 -5.05
C ALA A 242 -12.69 -8.08 -4.08
N PHE A 243 -12.40 -7.68 -2.83
CA PHE A 243 -13.41 -7.51 -1.78
C PHE A 243 -13.10 -6.31 -0.90
N PRO A 244 -13.65 -5.11 -1.19
CA PRO A 244 -13.51 -3.94 -0.34
C PRO A 244 -14.22 -4.16 1.01
N LEU A 245 -13.71 -3.55 2.06
CA LEU A 245 -14.40 -3.56 3.35
C LEU A 245 -15.65 -2.68 3.28
N ALA A 246 -16.80 -3.26 3.60
CA ALA A 246 -18.05 -2.53 3.62
C ALA A 246 -18.07 -1.46 4.72
N LYS A 247 -18.56 -0.27 4.39
CA LYS A 247 -18.98 0.71 5.37
C LYS A 247 -20.30 0.25 5.99
N GLN A 248 -20.41 0.29 7.32
CA GLN A 248 -21.58 -0.22 8.02
C GLN A 248 -22.12 0.83 8.98
N VAL A 249 -23.45 0.92 9.04
CA VAL A 249 -24.18 1.65 10.08
C VAL A 249 -24.95 0.62 10.89
N VAL A 250 -24.76 0.63 12.20
CA VAL A 250 -25.39 -0.33 13.11
C VAL A 250 -26.16 0.45 14.18
N PHE A 251 -27.40 0.07 14.42
CA PHE A 251 -28.19 0.54 15.58
C PHE A 251 -28.53 -0.65 16.46
N GLY A 252 -28.46 -0.45 17.76
CA GLY A 252 -28.77 -1.52 18.70
C GLY A 252 -29.32 -1.02 20.02
N VAL A 253 -29.94 -1.95 20.72
CA VAL A 253 -30.49 -1.76 22.06
C VAL A 253 -29.97 -2.87 22.93
N ASN A 254 -29.45 -2.50 24.11
CA ASN A 254 -29.01 -3.44 25.13
C ASN A 254 -29.95 -3.29 26.33
N VAL A 255 -30.58 -4.38 26.75
CA VAL A 255 -31.52 -4.37 27.89
C VAL A 255 -31.03 -5.34 28.94
N GLN A 256 -30.97 -4.90 30.19
CA GLN A 256 -30.64 -5.70 31.36
C GLN A 256 -31.83 -5.71 32.32
N PHE A 257 -32.25 -6.92 32.69
CA PHE A 257 -33.36 -7.18 33.63
C PHE A 257 -32.85 -7.48 35.03
#